data_b92a34c9f35b409e7a437eafb2d99efa
#
_entry.id   b92a34c9f35b409e7a437eafb2d99efa
#
_cell.length_a   1.000
_cell.length_b   1.000
_cell.length_c   1.000
_cell.angle_alpha   90.00
_cell.angle_beta   90.00
_cell.angle_gamma   90.00
#
_symmetry.space_group_name_H-M   'P 1'
#
loop_
_entity.id
_entity.type
_entity.pdbx_description
1 polymer ?
#
loop_
_entity_poly.entity_id
_entity_poly.type
_entity_poly.pdbx_seq_one_letter_code
_entity_poly.pdbx_strand_id
1 'polypeptide(L)'
;NVPLFFFGVRSIGKGFFFGSLLGMFSSSVAVDLLAKILPPLQTEPIVAMLFGGGLVGAGVGVVFLADASTGGVDIMARLAKLKLRNFPIGKLILAVDLFTALLTGIVYKQINNALFSVISLIFSSIILDRVVYGMDYSQVALIVSDRPNEIARQIDLQLERGVTFLHGQGYYSGSEKTVLLSAVKRKQLAQLKELVMTEDPNAFLILQDAKQVLGDGFKRYDRLEL
;
A
#
# COMPACT_ATOMS: atom_id res chain seq x y z
N ASN A 1 7.79 17.95 19.40
CA ASN A 1 8.33 17.26 18.19
C ASN A 1 9.86 17.25 18.11
N VAL A 2 10.59 18.22 18.72
CA VAL A 2 12.05 18.31 18.61
C VAL A 2 12.80 17.04 19.05
N PRO A 3 12.49 16.40 20.19
CA PRO A 3 13.17 15.16 20.58
C PRO A 3 12.89 14.00 19.59
N LEU A 4 11.65 13.86 19.14
CA LEU A 4 11.26 12.83 18.16
C LEU A 4 11.98 13.02 16.83
N PHE A 5 12.11 14.27 16.40
CA PHE A 5 12.81 14.63 15.18
C PHE A 5 14.31 14.28 15.27
N PHE A 6 14.95 14.58 16.39
CA PHE A 6 16.34 14.23 16.64
C PHE A 6 16.58 12.71 16.57
N PHE A 7 15.72 11.92 17.23
CA PHE A 7 15.79 10.46 17.16
C PHE A 7 15.50 9.93 15.75
N GLY A 8 14.55 10.54 15.05
CA GLY A 8 14.21 10.19 13.66
C GLY A 8 15.40 10.37 12.72
N VAL A 9 16.04 11.53 12.77
CA VAL A 9 17.22 11.84 11.94
C VAL A 9 18.38 10.88 12.22
N ARG A 10 18.64 10.57 13.50
CA ARG A 10 19.70 9.66 13.88
C ARG A 10 19.44 8.22 13.41
N SER A 11 18.19 7.78 13.36
CA SER A 11 17.83 6.38 13.07
C SER A 11 17.56 6.14 11.58
N ILE A 12 17.07 7.15 10.85
CA ILE A 12 16.66 7.00 9.46
C ILE A 12 17.67 7.65 8.50
N GLY A 13 18.22 8.80 8.86
CA GLY A 13 19.28 9.45 8.09
C GLY A 13 18.98 10.90 7.68
N LYS A 14 19.97 11.51 6.99
CA LYS A 14 19.92 12.94 6.62
C LYS A 14 18.85 13.27 5.56
N GLY A 15 18.54 12.33 4.66
CA GLY A 15 17.48 12.50 3.65
C GLY A 15 16.12 12.71 4.30
N PHE A 16 15.82 11.92 5.32
CA PHE A 16 14.62 12.06 6.14
C PHE A 16 14.52 13.45 6.80
N PHE A 17 15.65 14.03 7.24
CA PHE A 17 15.69 15.36 7.82
C PHE A 17 15.16 16.42 6.87
N PHE A 18 15.78 16.54 5.69
CA PHE A 18 15.41 17.58 4.72
C PHE A 18 14.01 17.36 4.15
N GLY A 19 13.63 16.11 3.85
CA GLY A 19 12.29 15.78 3.40
C GLY A 19 11.21 16.13 4.43
N SER A 20 11.45 15.82 5.70
CA SER A 20 10.49 16.14 6.77
C SER A 20 10.43 17.64 7.08
N LEU A 21 11.55 18.35 7.03
CA LEU A 21 11.55 19.81 7.19
C LEU A 21 10.71 20.46 6.08
N LEU A 22 10.91 20.04 4.83
CA LEU A 22 10.11 20.49 3.70
C LEU A 22 8.63 20.12 3.85
N GLY A 23 8.34 18.87 4.27
CA GLY A 23 6.98 18.38 4.50
C GLY A 23 6.25 19.17 5.58
N MET A 24 6.88 19.44 6.72
CA MET A 24 6.33 20.26 7.79
C MET A 24 6.08 21.71 7.33
N PHE A 25 7.05 22.30 6.66
CA PHE A 25 6.91 23.69 6.17
C PHE A 25 5.81 23.81 5.13
N SER A 26 5.80 22.93 4.12
CA SER A 26 4.81 22.98 3.05
C SER A 26 3.40 22.69 3.56
N SER A 27 3.24 21.73 4.48
CA SER A 27 1.91 21.43 5.08
C SER A 27 1.39 22.61 5.90
N SER A 28 2.24 23.26 6.72
CA SER A 28 1.84 24.44 7.50
C SER A 28 1.41 25.59 6.61
N VAL A 29 2.23 25.92 5.60
CA VAL A 29 1.90 26.97 4.63
C VAL A 29 0.63 26.66 3.85
N ALA A 30 0.46 25.41 3.43
CA ALA A 30 -0.75 24.98 2.70
C ALA A 30 -2.00 25.11 3.56
N VAL A 31 -1.97 24.69 4.83
CA VAL A 31 -3.10 24.81 5.77
C VAL A 31 -3.46 26.28 5.97
N ASP A 32 -2.48 27.14 6.26
CA ASP A 32 -2.71 28.57 6.50
C ASP A 32 -3.24 29.31 5.25
N LEU A 33 -2.75 28.93 4.07
CA LEU A 33 -3.19 29.52 2.81
C LEU A 33 -4.62 29.05 2.45
N LEU A 34 -4.88 27.76 2.54
CA LEU A 34 -6.19 27.19 2.24
C LEU A 34 -7.27 27.68 3.20
N ALA A 35 -6.94 27.84 4.49
CA ALA A 35 -7.86 28.40 5.47
C ALA A 35 -8.29 29.84 5.16
N LYS A 36 -7.48 30.59 4.43
CA LYS A 36 -7.83 31.98 3.99
C LYS A 36 -8.65 32.02 2.70
N ILE A 37 -8.46 31.02 1.83
CA ILE A 37 -9.07 30.98 0.49
C ILE A 37 -10.39 30.22 0.51
N LEU A 38 -10.44 29.12 1.24
CA LEU A 38 -11.62 28.25 1.28
C LEU A 38 -12.59 28.69 2.38
N PRO A 39 -13.88 28.90 2.05
CA PRO A 39 -14.88 29.13 3.07
C PRO A 39 -15.06 27.87 3.94
N PRO A 40 -15.43 28.02 5.21
CA PRO A 40 -15.72 26.90 6.09
C PRO A 40 -16.89 26.09 5.52
N LEU A 41 -16.65 24.84 5.16
CA LEU A 41 -17.66 23.93 4.65
C LEU A 41 -18.49 23.42 5.84
N GLN A 42 -19.77 23.77 5.86
CA GLN A 42 -20.73 23.19 6.80
C GLN A 42 -21.26 21.88 6.20
N THR A 43 -20.76 20.76 6.67
CA THR A 43 -21.18 19.43 6.23
C THR A 43 -21.60 18.57 7.42
N GLU A 44 -22.38 17.52 7.14
CA GLU A 44 -22.69 16.50 8.13
C GLU A 44 -21.40 15.88 8.69
N PRO A 45 -21.31 15.64 10.01
CA PRO A 45 -20.10 15.09 10.65
C PRO A 45 -19.60 13.81 9.99
N ILE A 46 -20.48 12.95 9.51
CA ILE A 46 -20.15 11.70 8.80
C ILE A 46 -19.39 12.00 7.51
N VAL A 47 -19.87 12.96 6.72
CA VAL A 47 -19.23 13.36 5.48
C VAL A 47 -17.86 13.97 5.75
N ALA A 48 -17.77 14.86 6.75
CA ALA A 48 -16.51 15.48 7.15
C ALA A 48 -15.47 14.46 7.58
N MET A 49 -15.85 13.46 8.40
CA MET A 49 -14.90 12.44 8.86
C MET A 49 -14.41 11.50 7.77
N LEU A 50 -15.28 11.11 6.82
CA LEU A 50 -14.88 10.21 5.73
C LEU A 50 -13.99 10.93 4.73
N PHE A 51 -14.43 12.08 4.22
CA PHE A 51 -13.62 12.83 3.26
C PHE A 51 -12.36 13.41 3.88
N GLY A 52 -12.46 14.00 5.08
CA GLY A 52 -11.32 14.52 5.81
C GLY A 52 -10.31 13.43 6.16
N GLY A 53 -10.76 12.32 6.75
CA GLY A 53 -9.91 11.17 7.04
C GLY A 53 -9.25 10.59 5.79
N GLY A 54 -10.02 10.45 4.70
CA GLY A 54 -9.50 9.96 3.42
C GLY A 54 -8.41 10.86 2.83
N LEU A 55 -8.64 12.18 2.79
CA LEU A 55 -7.67 13.14 2.28
C LEU A 55 -6.41 13.21 3.16
N VAL A 56 -6.57 13.20 4.49
CA VAL A 56 -5.43 13.14 5.41
C VAL A 56 -4.63 11.87 5.21
N GLY A 57 -5.29 10.70 5.15
CA GLY A 57 -4.63 9.42 4.92
C GLY A 57 -3.86 9.38 3.60
N ALA A 58 -4.46 9.90 2.53
CA ALA A 58 -3.80 10.00 1.22
C ALA A 58 -2.60 10.96 1.27
N GLY A 59 -2.77 12.14 1.84
CA GLY A 59 -1.70 13.14 1.95
C GLY A 59 -0.51 12.65 2.76
N VAL A 60 -0.77 12.10 3.94
CA VAL A 60 0.28 11.50 4.79
C VAL A 60 0.94 10.32 4.05
N GLY A 61 0.16 9.50 3.34
CA GLY A 61 0.70 8.41 2.53
C GLY A 61 1.69 8.88 1.46
N VAL A 62 1.39 9.97 0.75
CA VAL A 62 2.31 10.57 -0.24
C VAL A 62 3.59 11.08 0.42
N VAL A 63 3.48 11.73 1.60
CA VAL A 63 4.65 12.17 2.37
C VAL A 63 5.53 11.00 2.78
N PHE A 64 4.93 9.86 3.16
CA PHE A 64 5.67 8.63 3.47
C PHE A 64 6.38 8.05 2.25
N LEU A 65 5.76 8.07 1.07
CA LEU A 65 6.40 7.63 -0.18
C LEU A 65 7.62 8.50 -0.56
N ALA A 66 7.63 9.76 -0.14
CA ALA A 66 8.77 10.67 -0.32
C ALA A 66 9.83 10.53 0.80
N ASP A 67 9.78 9.48 1.62
CA ASP A 67 10.66 9.27 2.78
C ASP A 67 10.70 10.44 3.77
N ALA A 68 9.59 11.18 3.85
CA ALA A 68 9.43 12.35 4.71
C ALA A 68 8.39 12.12 5.82
N SER A 69 8.21 13.12 6.67
CA SER A 69 7.22 13.15 7.74
C SER A 69 6.61 14.55 7.83
N THR A 70 5.35 14.64 8.26
CA THR A 70 4.70 15.91 8.56
C THR A 70 5.02 16.42 9.96
N GLY A 71 5.81 15.66 10.74
CA GLY A 71 6.27 16.05 12.07
C GLY A 71 5.24 15.76 13.16
N GLY A 72 5.26 14.61 13.77
CA GLY A 72 4.32 14.26 14.83
C GLY A 72 4.33 12.78 15.13
N VAL A 73 3.15 12.21 15.26
CA VAL A 73 2.91 10.78 15.51
C VAL A 73 3.49 9.89 14.41
N ASP A 74 3.52 10.38 13.19
CA ASP A 74 4.10 9.73 12.02
C ASP A 74 5.61 9.44 12.20
N ILE A 75 6.39 10.31 12.87
CA ILE A 75 7.78 10.01 13.23
C ILE A 75 7.84 8.82 14.20
N MET A 76 6.95 8.80 15.21
CA MET A 76 6.89 7.70 16.17
C MET A 76 6.55 6.38 15.48
N ALA A 77 5.58 6.39 14.58
CA ALA A 77 5.17 5.22 13.80
C ALA A 77 6.32 4.72 12.92
N ARG A 78 7.08 5.62 12.30
CA ARG A 78 8.23 5.27 11.48
C ARG A 78 9.37 4.68 12.31
N LEU A 79 9.66 5.23 13.49
CA LEU A 79 10.61 4.64 14.42
C LEU A 79 10.15 3.27 14.93
N ALA A 80 8.86 3.13 15.24
CA ALA A 80 8.27 1.85 15.63
C ALA A 80 8.38 0.81 14.50
N LYS A 81 8.21 1.23 13.24
CA LYS A 81 8.34 0.37 12.06
C LYS A 81 9.72 -0.26 11.93
N LEU A 82 10.79 0.41 12.38
CA LEU A 82 12.15 -0.16 12.40
C LEU A 82 12.24 -1.44 13.24
N LYS A 83 11.43 -1.55 14.30
CA LYS A 83 11.34 -2.74 15.17
C LYS A 83 10.18 -3.65 14.78
N LEU A 84 9.04 -3.08 14.40
CA LEU A 84 7.79 -3.77 14.10
C LEU A 84 7.57 -3.90 12.58
N ARG A 85 8.52 -4.51 11.88
CA ARG A 85 8.54 -4.61 10.41
C ARG A 85 7.30 -5.25 9.79
N ASN A 86 6.65 -6.16 10.50
CA ASN A 86 5.49 -6.91 10.01
C ASN A 86 4.18 -6.12 10.05
N PHE A 87 4.16 -4.97 10.73
CA PHE A 87 2.95 -4.17 10.85
C PHE A 87 2.91 -3.07 9.79
N PRO A 88 1.79 -2.87 9.08
CA PRO A 88 1.59 -1.73 8.20
C PRO A 88 1.74 -0.41 8.96
N ILE A 89 2.27 0.63 8.29
CA ILE A 89 2.59 1.90 8.95
C ILE A 89 1.34 2.65 9.39
N GLY A 90 0.25 2.56 8.63
CA GLY A 90 -1.04 3.14 8.99
C GLY A 90 -1.60 2.54 10.28
N LYS A 91 -1.41 1.24 10.51
CA LYS A 91 -1.81 0.62 11.79
C LYS A 91 -0.99 1.10 12.97
N LEU A 92 0.30 1.40 12.76
CA LEU A 92 1.15 1.94 13.82
C LEU A 92 0.74 3.38 14.19
N ILE A 93 0.44 4.21 13.19
CA ILE A 93 -0.11 5.56 13.38
C ILE A 93 -1.46 5.45 14.11
N LEU A 94 -2.37 4.60 13.60
CA LEU A 94 -3.69 4.40 14.18
C LEU A 94 -3.63 4.03 15.66
N ALA A 95 -2.69 3.18 16.06
CA ALA A 95 -2.56 2.77 17.46
C ALA A 95 -2.25 3.95 18.40
N VAL A 96 -1.35 4.85 17.97
CA VAL A 96 -1.00 6.04 18.76
C VAL A 96 -2.13 7.07 18.73
N ASP A 97 -2.71 7.32 17.56
CA ASP A 97 -3.78 8.29 17.38
C ASP A 97 -5.06 7.85 18.11
N LEU A 98 -5.37 6.55 18.12
CA LEU A 98 -6.49 5.99 18.84
C LEU A 98 -6.35 6.22 20.34
N PHE A 99 -5.17 6.00 20.88
CA PHE A 99 -4.87 6.26 22.29
C PHE A 99 -5.11 7.74 22.65
N THR A 100 -4.60 8.66 21.82
CA THR A 100 -4.79 10.11 22.03
C THR A 100 -6.24 10.55 21.87
N ALA A 101 -6.96 10.02 20.88
CA ALA A 101 -8.37 10.32 20.66
C ALA A 101 -9.26 9.87 21.83
N LEU A 102 -9.04 8.65 22.34
CA LEU A 102 -9.77 8.12 23.48
C LEU A 102 -9.47 8.92 24.76
N LEU A 103 -8.19 9.22 25.02
CA LEU A 103 -7.80 10.03 26.16
C LEU A 103 -8.44 11.42 26.12
N THR A 104 -8.43 12.06 24.96
CA THR A 104 -9.06 13.37 24.73
C THR A 104 -10.56 13.29 24.95
N GLY A 105 -11.24 12.27 24.44
CA GLY A 105 -12.67 12.06 24.63
C GLY A 105 -13.07 11.93 26.09
N ILE A 106 -12.27 11.23 26.90
CA ILE A 106 -12.49 11.07 28.34
C ILE A 106 -12.27 12.41 29.08
N VAL A 107 -11.13 13.07 28.81
CA VAL A 107 -10.75 14.32 29.50
C VAL A 107 -11.77 15.44 29.25
N TYR A 108 -12.19 15.60 27.99
CA TYR A 108 -13.13 16.67 27.60
C TYR A 108 -14.59 16.25 27.69
N LYS A 109 -14.89 15.00 28.07
CA LYS A 109 -16.26 14.46 28.19
C LYS A 109 -17.07 14.57 26.89
N GLN A 110 -16.40 14.52 25.73
CA GLN A 110 -17.02 14.64 24.42
C GLN A 110 -16.95 13.30 23.66
N ILE A 111 -17.71 12.32 24.16
CA ILE A 111 -17.67 10.94 23.65
C ILE A 111 -18.02 10.87 22.15
N ASN A 112 -19.04 11.63 21.70
CA ASN A 112 -19.45 11.62 20.30
C ASN A 112 -18.30 12.08 19.36
N ASN A 113 -17.60 13.15 19.74
CA ASN A 113 -16.48 13.65 18.95
C ASN A 113 -15.32 12.65 18.93
N ALA A 114 -15.07 11.96 20.04
CA ALA A 114 -14.08 10.90 20.11
C ALA A 114 -14.44 9.73 19.17
N LEU A 115 -15.70 9.31 19.14
CA LEU A 115 -16.17 8.25 18.24
C LEU A 115 -16.03 8.62 16.76
N PHE A 116 -16.42 9.84 16.38
CA PHE A 116 -16.22 10.34 15.02
C PHE A 116 -14.73 10.39 14.66
N SER A 117 -13.87 10.82 15.60
CA SER A 117 -12.41 10.81 15.38
C SER A 117 -11.88 9.40 15.16
N VAL A 118 -12.33 8.42 15.95
CA VAL A 118 -11.93 7.01 15.80
C VAL A 118 -12.26 6.48 14.40
N ILE A 119 -13.48 6.74 13.91
CA ILE A 119 -13.90 6.30 12.57
C ILE A 119 -13.04 6.96 11.51
N SER A 120 -12.80 8.28 11.62
CA SER A 120 -11.93 9.04 10.70
C SER A 120 -10.50 8.50 10.67
N LEU A 121 -9.93 8.17 11.83
CA LEU A 121 -8.57 7.62 11.97
C LEU A 121 -8.46 6.22 11.35
N ILE A 122 -9.47 5.36 11.55
CA ILE A 122 -9.51 4.03 10.92
C ILE A 122 -9.53 4.19 9.39
N PHE A 123 -10.38 5.06 8.87
CA PHE A 123 -10.49 5.30 7.44
C PHE A 123 -9.20 5.89 6.87
N SER A 124 -8.62 6.88 7.54
CA SER A 124 -7.31 7.46 7.21
C SER A 124 -6.20 6.42 7.15
N SER A 125 -6.12 5.53 8.15
CA SER A 125 -5.14 4.44 8.21
C SER A 125 -5.26 3.48 7.02
N ILE A 126 -6.48 3.11 6.63
CA ILE A 126 -6.73 2.23 5.49
C ILE A 126 -6.26 2.89 4.18
N ILE A 127 -6.60 4.16 3.97
CA ILE A 127 -6.20 4.91 2.77
C ILE A 127 -4.68 5.10 2.75
N LEU A 128 -4.08 5.48 3.87
CA LEU A 128 -2.62 5.63 4.00
C LEU A 128 -1.90 4.34 3.62
N ASP A 129 -2.31 3.20 4.18
CA ASP A 129 -1.68 1.92 3.87
C ASP A 129 -1.84 1.55 2.38
N ARG A 130 -2.97 1.87 1.77
CA ARG A 130 -3.16 1.68 0.32
C ARG A 130 -2.26 2.58 -0.52
N VAL A 131 -2.01 3.81 -0.11
CA VAL A 131 -1.10 4.72 -0.80
C VAL A 131 0.35 4.26 -0.64
N VAL A 132 0.78 3.95 0.58
CA VAL A 132 2.18 3.60 0.90
C VAL A 132 2.58 2.25 0.32
N TYR A 133 1.76 1.23 0.53
CA TYR A 133 2.10 -0.12 0.04
C TYR A 133 1.65 -0.36 -1.40
N GLY A 134 0.93 0.61 -1.95
CA GLY A 134 0.47 0.60 -3.32
C GLY A 134 -0.63 -0.41 -3.57
N MET A 135 -1.20 -0.29 -4.75
CA MET A 135 -2.03 -1.34 -5.34
C MET A 135 -1.15 -2.30 -6.16
N ASP A 136 0.13 -2.42 -5.81
CA ASP A 136 1.06 -3.37 -6.42
C ASP A 136 0.76 -4.80 -5.93
N TYR A 137 -0.52 -5.17 -5.99
CA TYR A 137 -0.90 -6.56 -5.86
C TYR A 137 -0.43 -7.27 -7.13
N SER A 138 0.67 -7.98 -6.99
CA SER A 138 1.06 -8.96 -7.98
C SER A 138 0.19 -10.20 -7.80
N GLN A 139 -0.05 -10.90 -8.89
CA GLN A 139 -0.75 -12.19 -8.85
C GLN A 139 0.14 -13.27 -9.42
N VAL A 140 0.01 -14.45 -8.87
CA VAL A 140 0.59 -15.67 -9.45
C VAL A 140 -0.47 -16.31 -10.32
N ALA A 141 -0.14 -16.51 -11.57
CA ALA A 141 -0.95 -17.24 -12.52
C ALA A 141 -0.39 -18.67 -12.65
N LEU A 142 -1.26 -19.65 -12.45
CA LEU A 142 -1.03 -21.05 -12.80
C LEU A 142 -1.91 -21.38 -14.00
N ILE A 143 -1.30 -21.78 -15.11
CA ILE A 143 -1.98 -22.03 -16.37
C ILE A 143 -1.74 -23.46 -16.78
N VAL A 144 -2.81 -24.24 -16.92
CA VAL A 144 -2.78 -25.61 -17.45
C VAL A 144 -3.34 -25.55 -18.86
N SER A 145 -2.53 -25.91 -19.86
CA SER A 145 -2.89 -25.80 -21.25
C SER A 145 -2.24 -26.92 -22.07
N ASP A 146 -2.83 -27.22 -23.20
CA ASP A 146 -2.25 -28.12 -24.19
C ASP A 146 -1.29 -27.39 -25.15
N ARG A 147 -1.18 -26.03 -25.01
CA ARG A 147 -0.23 -25.17 -25.75
C ARG A 147 0.67 -24.35 -24.85
N PRO A 148 1.43 -24.99 -23.94
CA PRO A 148 2.20 -24.26 -22.93
C PRO A 148 3.33 -23.41 -23.51
N ASN A 149 3.98 -23.84 -24.59
CA ASN A 149 5.10 -23.10 -25.18
C ASN A 149 4.65 -21.82 -25.88
N GLU A 150 3.51 -21.86 -26.58
CA GLU A 150 2.94 -20.73 -27.25
C GLU A 150 2.51 -19.65 -26.25
N ILE A 151 1.80 -20.06 -25.21
CA ILE A 151 1.37 -19.17 -24.13
C ILE A 151 2.60 -18.57 -23.43
N ALA A 152 3.61 -19.36 -23.09
CA ALA A 152 4.83 -18.87 -22.44
C ALA A 152 5.54 -17.81 -23.29
N ARG A 153 5.68 -18.07 -24.59
CA ARG A 153 6.27 -17.13 -25.53
C ARG A 153 5.52 -15.81 -25.59
N GLN A 154 4.19 -15.86 -25.60
CA GLN A 154 3.37 -14.66 -25.65
C GLN A 154 3.44 -13.87 -24.34
N ILE A 155 3.48 -14.54 -23.19
CA ILE A 155 3.65 -13.89 -21.88
C ILE A 155 4.99 -13.15 -21.84
N ASP A 156 6.07 -13.78 -22.29
CA ASP A 156 7.40 -13.17 -22.34
C ASP A 156 7.42 -11.95 -23.27
N LEU A 157 6.91 -12.08 -24.50
CA LEU A 157 6.95 -11.03 -25.51
C LEU A 157 6.02 -9.84 -25.20
N GLN A 158 4.80 -10.09 -24.70
CA GLN A 158 3.80 -9.05 -24.54
C GLN A 158 3.73 -8.48 -23.13
N LEU A 159 4.02 -9.28 -22.12
CA LEU A 159 3.94 -8.88 -20.72
C LEU A 159 5.30 -8.64 -20.09
N GLU A 160 6.38 -9.05 -20.75
CA GLU A 160 7.76 -8.99 -20.22
C GLU A 160 7.82 -9.67 -18.84
N ARG A 161 7.25 -10.90 -18.74
CA ARG A 161 7.18 -11.68 -17.52
C ARG A 161 7.79 -13.07 -17.70
N GLY A 162 8.61 -13.45 -16.73
CA GLY A 162 9.17 -14.78 -16.67
C GLY A 162 8.07 -15.84 -16.52
N VAL A 163 8.27 -16.98 -17.16
CA VAL A 163 7.41 -18.15 -17.06
C VAL A 163 8.24 -19.36 -16.65
N THR A 164 7.76 -20.11 -15.67
CA THR A 164 8.37 -21.36 -15.23
C THR A 164 7.45 -22.52 -15.57
N PHE A 165 7.99 -23.53 -16.21
CA PHE A 165 7.26 -24.78 -16.44
C PHE A 165 7.35 -25.69 -15.23
N LEU A 166 6.19 -26.11 -14.73
CA LEU A 166 6.04 -27.12 -13.70
C LEU A 166 5.50 -28.38 -14.36
N HIS A 167 6.21 -29.49 -14.22
CA HIS A 167 5.78 -30.78 -14.76
C HIS A 167 4.89 -31.49 -13.76
N GLY A 168 3.78 -32.00 -14.24
CA GLY A 168 2.81 -32.74 -13.45
C GLY A 168 2.12 -33.81 -14.27
N GLN A 169 1.28 -34.60 -13.63
CA GLN A 169 0.48 -35.65 -14.27
C GLN A 169 -0.99 -35.47 -13.94
N GLY A 170 -1.82 -35.52 -14.95
CA GLY A 170 -3.27 -35.52 -14.77
C GLY A 170 -3.72 -36.81 -14.10
N TYR A 171 -4.34 -36.74 -12.91
CA TYR A 171 -4.78 -37.90 -12.17
C TYR A 171 -5.76 -38.79 -12.96
N TYR A 172 -6.75 -38.17 -13.61
CA TYR A 172 -7.78 -38.91 -14.34
C TYR A 172 -7.27 -39.43 -15.69
N SER A 173 -6.52 -38.64 -16.44
CA SER A 173 -6.03 -39.00 -17.77
C SER A 173 -4.74 -39.80 -17.76
N GLY A 174 -3.99 -39.78 -16.66
CA GLY A 174 -2.64 -40.33 -16.60
C GLY A 174 -1.61 -39.62 -17.50
N SER A 175 -2.03 -38.59 -18.25
CA SER A 175 -1.17 -37.88 -19.19
C SER A 175 -0.25 -36.89 -18.48
N GLU A 176 0.94 -36.68 -19.01
CA GLU A 176 1.83 -35.61 -18.58
C GLU A 176 1.19 -34.25 -18.91
N LYS A 177 1.30 -33.32 -18.00
CA LYS A 177 0.82 -31.94 -18.14
C LYS A 177 1.92 -30.96 -17.76
N THR A 178 2.04 -29.90 -18.53
CA THR A 178 2.92 -28.76 -18.22
C THR A 178 2.06 -27.63 -17.69
N VAL A 179 2.34 -27.20 -16.46
CA VAL A 179 1.70 -26.05 -15.84
C VAL A 179 2.64 -24.87 -15.91
N LEU A 180 2.20 -23.76 -16.46
CA LEU A 180 2.96 -22.52 -16.48
C LEU A 180 2.71 -21.77 -15.16
N LEU A 181 3.77 -21.36 -14.52
CA LEU A 181 3.75 -20.47 -13.37
C LEU A 181 4.35 -19.13 -13.80
N SER A 182 3.59 -18.06 -13.67
CA SER A 182 4.06 -16.71 -13.97
C SER A 182 3.54 -15.72 -12.91
N ALA A 183 4.39 -14.80 -12.48
CA ALA A 183 3.99 -13.69 -11.64
C ALA A 183 3.71 -12.47 -12.52
N VAL A 184 2.55 -11.85 -12.35
CA VAL A 184 2.13 -10.70 -13.15
C VAL A 184 1.63 -9.56 -12.26
N LYS A 185 1.79 -8.32 -12.69
CA LYS A 185 1.20 -7.16 -12.02
C LYS A 185 -0.31 -7.14 -12.26
N ARG A 186 -1.08 -6.67 -11.29
CA ARG A 186 -2.55 -6.59 -11.39
C ARG A 186 -3.03 -5.89 -12.67
N LYS A 187 -2.34 -4.86 -13.12
CA LYS A 187 -2.66 -4.14 -14.37
C LYS A 187 -2.51 -4.99 -15.64
N GLN A 188 -1.74 -6.07 -15.58
CA GLN A 188 -1.48 -6.97 -16.71
C GLN A 188 -2.46 -8.14 -16.76
N LEU A 189 -3.34 -8.30 -15.77
CA LEU A 189 -4.26 -9.45 -15.68
C LEU A 189 -5.25 -9.55 -16.82
N ALA A 190 -5.80 -8.43 -17.26
CA ALA A 190 -6.76 -8.42 -18.36
C ALA A 190 -6.09 -8.93 -19.65
N GLN A 191 -4.89 -8.42 -19.92
CA GLN A 191 -4.10 -8.83 -21.07
C GLN A 191 -3.64 -10.29 -20.96
N LEU A 192 -3.24 -10.76 -19.76
CA LEU A 192 -2.91 -12.17 -19.55
C LEU A 192 -4.08 -13.09 -19.86
N LYS A 193 -5.28 -12.76 -19.37
CA LYS A 193 -6.49 -13.56 -19.63
C LYS A 193 -6.81 -13.63 -21.11
N GLU A 194 -6.77 -12.50 -21.78
CA GLU A 194 -7.03 -12.41 -23.22
C GLU A 194 -6.03 -13.26 -24.02
N LEU A 195 -4.74 -13.12 -23.70
CA LEU A 195 -3.65 -13.87 -24.30
C LEU A 195 -3.85 -15.39 -24.14
N VAL A 196 -4.10 -15.83 -22.91
CA VAL A 196 -4.28 -17.28 -22.62
C VAL A 196 -5.49 -17.83 -23.37
N MET A 197 -6.62 -17.12 -23.34
CA MET A 197 -7.86 -17.57 -24.00
C MET A 197 -7.78 -17.51 -25.55
N THR A 198 -6.95 -16.63 -26.08
CA THR A 198 -6.71 -16.56 -27.53
C THR A 198 -5.85 -17.73 -28.02
N GLU A 199 -4.82 -18.10 -27.29
CA GLU A 199 -3.94 -19.20 -27.64
C GLU A 199 -4.57 -20.57 -27.38
N ASP A 200 -5.26 -20.72 -26.27
CA ASP A 200 -5.97 -21.95 -25.91
C ASP A 200 -7.28 -21.64 -25.16
N PRO A 201 -8.42 -21.66 -25.85
CA PRO A 201 -9.73 -21.41 -25.25
C PRO A 201 -10.12 -22.42 -24.15
N ASN A 202 -9.48 -23.59 -24.11
CA ASN A 202 -9.73 -24.63 -23.12
C ASN A 202 -8.72 -24.60 -21.96
N ALA A 203 -7.80 -23.62 -21.94
CA ALA A 203 -6.84 -23.51 -20.87
C ALA A 203 -7.50 -23.29 -19.51
N PHE A 204 -6.95 -23.90 -18.48
CA PHE A 204 -7.38 -23.69 -17.11
C PHE A 204 -6.45 -22.71 -16.42
N LEU A 205 -6.98 -21.56 -16.05
CA LEU A 205 -6.23 -20.45 -15.46
C LEU A 205 -6.64 -20.22 -14.00
N ILE A 206 -5.70 -20.38 -13.07
CA ILE A 206 -5.84 -20.04 -11.66
C ILE A 206 -5.08 -18.75 -11.39
N LEU A 207 -5.72 -17.80 -10.74
CA LEU A 207 -5.11 -16.56 -10.30
C LEU A 207 -5.15 -16.48 -8.78
N GLN A 208 -3.99 -16.24 -8.17
CA GLN A 208 -3.85 -16.12 -6.72
C GLN A 208 -3.18 -14.79 -6.38
N ASP A 209 -3.74 -14.07 -5.39
CA ASP A 209 -3.10 -12.86 -4.89
C ASP A 209 -1.78 -13.19 -4.20
N ALA A 210 -0.69 -12.63 -4.69
CA ALA A 210 0.59 -12.69 -4.02
C ALA A 210 0.72 -11.47 -3.10
N LYS A 211 0.95 -11.71 -1.81
CA LYS A 211 1.18 -10.62 -0.86
C LYS A 211 2.39 -9.76 -1.23
N GLN A 212 3.41 -10.38 -1.81
CA GLN A 212 4.63 -9.72 -2.24
C GLN A 212 5.34 -10.59 -3.28
N VAL A 213 5.83 -9.96 -4.33
CA VAL A 213 6.73 -10.57 -5.30
C VAL A 213 7.97 -9.71 -5.37
N LEU A 214 9.13 -10.33 -5.13
CA LEU A 214 10.44 -9.68 -5.16
C LEU A 214 11.30 -10.32 -6.26
N GLY A 215 12.10 -9.52 -6.92
CA GLY A 215 13.00 -9.98 -7.97
C GLY A 215 12.89 -9.15 -9.25
N ASP A 216 13.54 -9.63 -10.31
CA ASP A 216 13.59 -8.91 -11.58
C ASP A 216 12.20 -8.71 -12.17
N GLY A 217 11.93 -7.49 -12.64
CA GLY A 217 10.61 -7.08 -13.12
C GLY A 217 9.60 -6.69 -12.04
N PHE A 218 9.94 -6.85 -10.76
CA PHE A 218 9.15 -6.46 -9.58
C PHE A 218 9.95 -5.55 -8.66
N LYS A 219 9.55 -5.41 -7.39
CA LYS A 219 10.35 -4.68 -6.41
C LYS A 219 11.66 -5.42 -6.13
N ARG A 220 12.77 -4.69 -6.14
CA ARG A 220 14.03 -5.23 -5.63
C ARG A 220 13.95 -5.38 -4.12
N TYR A 221 14.59 -6.42 -3.60
CA TYR A 221 14.76 -6.57 -2.16
C TYR A 221 15.79 -5.52 -1.69
N ASP A 222 15.31 -4.38 -1.21
CA ASP A 222 16.17 -3.43 -0.50
C ASP A 222 15.93 -3.59 1.01
N ARG A 223 17.01 -3.80 1.75
CA ARG A 223 16.96 -3.94 3.22
C ARG A 223 16.49 -2.67 3.93
N LEU A 224 16.47 -1.54 3.21
CA LEU A 224 16.14 -0.22 3.73
C LEU A 224 14.74 0.27 3.34
N GLU A 225 14.05 -0.39 2.39
CA GLU A 225 12.63 -0.10 2.11
C GLU A 225 11.75 -0.72 3.20
N LEU A 226 11.50 0.08 4.19
CA LEU A 226 10.61 -0.21 5.31
C LEU A 226 9.23 0.37 5.05
#